data_dbaa8cde242e61cc65193575a5c6bcac
#
_entry.id   dbaa8cde242e61cc65193575a5c6bcac
#
_cell.length_a   1.000
_cell.length_b   1.000
_cell.length_c   1.000
_cell.angle_alpha   90.00
_cell.angle_beta   90.00
_cell.angle_gamma   90.00
#
_symmetry.space_group_name_H-M   'P 1'
#
loop_
_entity.id
_entity.type
_entity.pdbx_description
1 polymer ?
#
loop_
_entity_poly.entity_id
_entity_poly.type
_entity_poly.pdbx_seq_one_letter_code
_entity_poly.pdbx_strand_id
1 'polypeptide(L)'
;MHLIVPFAGVMSEAGRAAARELTLPHLARALDRMEPQWLAAPAGADPEAPELSLTPPHEHAKARAWGLTVTDGQMPWAALEAARLGLPGAGAGSDVGSDVRSDVRFDIGPIKAWGRLTPAHWQLGTEQITMLAPQLLALDSAASVAFLEAVRPLFETEGFELHATEAGHWLARHPVLADLPCASLDRVVGRNVDLWLPADPRARLVRRLQNEVQMFLHTHPLNEEREQRGALPVNSFWLDGCGLAPATSGAAGPASPETVTEDGRLRAPALGEDWFAWSRAFAQLDEGPIAQAVQAASDGQSVKLTLCGERQACTLTARPPTAWQRLRTAWRRPPTAAVERLLEAL
;
A
#
# COMPACT_ATOMS: atom_id res chain seq x y z
N MET A 1 12.65 -4.77 -15.95
CA MET A 1 11.33 -4.15 -15.79
C MET A 1 10.48 -5.02 -14.85
N HIS A 2 9.87 -4.43 -13.81
CA HIS A 2 8.90 -5.13 -12.96
C HIS A 2 7.64 -4.29 -12.85
N LEU A 3 6.53 -4.77 -13.40
CA LEU A 3 5.21 -4.14 -13.31
C LEU A 3 4.40 -4.84 -12.22
N ILE A 4 3.87 -4.08 -11.26
CA ILE A 4 2.94 -4.55 -10.23
C ILE A 4 1.58 -3.94 -10.51
N VAL A 5 0.53 -4.78 -10.56
CA VAL A 5 -0.86 -4.39 -10.79
C VAL A 5 -1.69 -4.77 -9.56
N PRO A 6 -1.96 -3.82 -8.65
CA PRO A 6 -2.85 -4.01 -7.52
C PRO A 6 -4.30 -4.22 -7.97
N PHE A 7 -5.11 -4.88 -7.14
CA PHE A 7 -6.56 -5.07 -7.34
C PHE A 7 -6.95 -5.75 -8.66
N ALA A 8 -6.08 -6.63 -9.17
CA ALA A 8 -6.37 -7.43 -10.36
C ALA A 8 -7.33 -8.60 -10.09
N GLY A 9 -7.43 -9.06 -8.84
CA GLY A 9 -8.35 -10.13 -8.42
C GLY A 9 -9.74 -9.62 -8.06
N VAL A 10 -10.72 -10.53 -7.97
CA VAL A 10 -12.11 -10.23 -7.65
C VAL A 10 -12.65 -11.21 -6.62
N MET A 11 -13.28 -10.69 -5.56
CA MET A 11 -13.89 -11.52 -4.50
C MET A 11 -15.41 -11.55 -4.56
N SER A 12 -16.05 -10.44 -4.94
CA SER A 12 -17.51 -10.35 -5.02
C SER A 12 -18.06 -11.10 -6.23
N GLU A 13 -19.34 -11.52 -6.16
CA GLU A 13 -20.00 -12.17 -7.29
C GLU A 13 -20.08 -11.24 -8.51
N ALA A 14 -20.39 -9.96 -8.28
CA ALA A 14 -20.42 -8.96 -9.34
C ALA A 14 -19.04 -8.76 -10.00
N GLY A 15 -17.96 -8.74 -9.20
CA GLY A 15 -16.61 -8.70 -9.71
C GLY A 15 -16.25 -9.93 -10.54
N ARG A 16 -16.60 -11.13 -10.07
CA ARG A 16 -16.41 -12.38 -10.84
C ARG A 16 -17.18 -12.36 -12.15
N ALA A 17 -18.41 -11.86 -12.16
CA ALA A 17 -19.18 -11.71 -13.40
C ALA A 17 -18.48 -10.78 -14.39
N ALA A 18 -18.00 -9.63 -13.92
CA ALA A 18 -17.23 -8.68 -14.74
C ALA A 18 -15.92 -9.32 -15.28
N ALA A 19 -15.20 -10.08 -14.46
CA ALA A 19 -13.97 -10.76 -14.87
C ALA A 19 -14.19 -11.79 -15.98
N ARG A 20 -15.33 -12.49 -15.99
CA ARG A 20 -15.69 -13.46 -17.04
C ARG A 20 -15.94 -12.82 -18.40
N GLU A 21 -16.39 -11.58 -18.41
CA GLU A 21 -16.65 -10.81 -19.64
C GLU A 21 -15.38 -10.17 -20.21
N LEU A 22 -14.29 -10.14 -19.42
CA LEU A 22 -13.03 -9.52 -19.86
C LEU A 22 -12.34 -10.29 -20.98
N THR A 23 -11.87 -9.56 -21.96
CA THR A 23 -10.98 -10.05 -23.01
C THR A 23 -9.63 -9.39 -22.87
N LEU A 24 -8.63 -10.13 -22.34
CA LEU A 24 -7.28 -9.65 -22.04
C LEU A 24 -6.24 -10.46 -22.84
N PRO A 25 -6.09 -10.18 -24.17
CA PRO A 25 -5.27 -10.99 -25.05
C PRO A 25 -3.77 -10.94 -24.72
N HIS A 26 -3.28 -9.83 -24.18
CA HIS A 26 -1.87 -9.71 -23.81
C HIS A 26 -1.56 -10.44 -22.52
N LEU A 27 -2.45 -10.36 -21.52
CA LEU A 27 -2.33 -11.14 -20.29
C LEU A 27 -2.43 -12.64 -20.57
N ALA A 28 -3.34 -13.06 -21.46
CA ALA A 28 -3.42 -14.45 -21.91
C ALA A 28 -2.11 -14.93 -22.57
N ARG A 29 -1.45 -14.07 -23.37
CA ARG A 29 -0.12 -14.35 -23.93
C ARG A 29 0.96 -14.40 -22.85
N ALA A 30 0.89 -13.52 -21.83
CA ALA A 30 1.82 -13.57 -20.71
C ALA A 30 1.73 -14.92 -20.00
N LEU A 31 0.52 -15.42 -19.71
CA LEU A 31 0.29 -16.73 -19.09
C LEU A 31 0.79 -17.91 -19.93
N ASP A 32 0.75 -17.81 -21.26
CA ASP A 32 1.27 -18.87 -22.15
C ASP A 32 2.81 -18.89 -22.22
N ARG A 33 3.47 -17.73 -22.03
CA ARG A 33 4.89 -17.57 -22.29
C ARG A 33 5.76 -17.36 -21.06
N MET A 34 5.18 -16.91 -19.97
CA MET A 34 5.87 -16.59 -18.73
C MET A 34 5.54 -17.65 -17.66
N GLU A 35 6.42 -17.78 -16.68
CA GLU A 35 6.24 -18.73 -15.59
C GLU A 35 5.51 -18.10 -14.43
N PRO A 36 4.34 -18.62 -14.02
CA PRO A 36 3.63 -18.14 -12.86
C PRO A 36 4.29 -18.62 -11.56
N GLN A 37 4.48 -17.71 -10.63
CA GLN A 37 4.94 -17.98 -9.27
C GLN A 37 4.02 -17.25 -8.29
N TRP A 38 3.36 -18.00 -7.42
CA TRP A 38 2.55 -17.44 -6.35
C TRP A 38 3.43 -16.88 -5.25
N LEU A 39 3.05 -15.73 -4.75
CA LEU A 39 3.77 -15.09 -3.67
C LEU A 39 3.38 -15.78 -2.35
N ALA A 40 4.37 -16.20 -1.58
CA ALA A 40 4.10 -16.67 -0.22
C ALA A 40 3.55 -15.52 0.64
N ALA A 41 2.59 -15.80 1.52
CA ALA A 41 2.06 -14.83 2.46
C ALA A 41 3.19 -14.21 3.31
N PRO A 42 3.03 -12.95 3.77
CA PRO A 42 3.99 -12.34 4.70
C PRO A 42 4.02 -13.12 6.03
N ALA A 43 5.15 -13.07 6.70
CA ALA A 43 5.28 -13.67 8.02
C ALA A 43 4.25 -13.02 8.98
N GLY A 44 3.56 -13.84 9.76
CA GLY A 44 2.54 -13.39 10.70
C GLY A 44 1.12 -13.27 10.14
N ALA A 45 0.93 -13.37 8.83
CA ALA A 45 -0.41 -13.46 8.24
C ALA A 45 -1.05 -14.81 8.52
N ASP A 46 -2.38 -14.82 8.71
CA ASP A 46 -3.16 -16.05 8.84
C ASP A 46 -3.33 -16.71 7.45
N PRO A 47 -2.81 -17.92 7.25
CA PRO A 47 -2.94 -18.61 5.96
C PRO A 47 -4.37 -19.06 5.66
N GLU A 48 -5.24 -19.18 6.67
CA GLU A 48 -6.65 -19.57 6.50
C GLU A 48 -7.57 -18.36 6.20
N ALA A 49 -7.09 -17.14 6.48
CA ALA A 49 -7.85 -15.91 6.24
C ALA A 49 -6.94 -14.82 5.59
N PRO A 50 -6.37 -15.09 4.42
CA PRO A 50 -5.41 -14.16 3.78
C PRO A 50 -6.00 -12.80 3.46
N GLU A 51 -7.32 -12.70 3.28
CA GLU A 51 -8.04 -11.44 3.09
C GLU A 51 -8.07 -10.56 4.35
N LEU A 52 -7.79 -11.14 5.52
CA LEU A 52 -7.67 -10.42 6.79
C LEU A 52 -6.22 -10.03 7.12
N SER A 53 -5.26 -10.38 6.27
CA SER A 53 -3.88 -9.89 6.39
C SER A 53 -3.88 -8.35 6.40
N LEU A 54 -3.15 -7.76 7.34
CA LEU A 54 -3.03 -6.30 7.48
C LEU A 54 -2.31 -5.67 6.27
N THR A 55 -1.44 -6.45 5.64
CA THR A 55 -0.67 -6.05 4.46
C THR A 55 -1.31 -6.62 3.19
N PRO A 56 -1.79 -5.78 2.27
CA PRO A 56 -2.32 -6.28 1.01
C PRO A 56 -1.22 -6.88 0.12
N PRO A 57 -1.56 -7.85 -0.75
CA PRO A 57 -0.56 -8.57 -1.56
C PRO A 57 0.32 -7.69 -2.43
N HIS A 58 -0.16 -6.54 -2.92
CA HIS A 58 0.64 -5.62 -3.73
C HIS A 58 1.72 -4.89 -2.93
N GLU A 59 1.45 -4.50 -1.69
CA GLU A 59 2.46 -3.92 -0.81
C GLU A 59 3.53 -4.95 -0.45
N HIS A 60 3.12 -6.19 -0.17
CA HIS A 60 4.06 -7.28 0.07
C HIS A 60 4.91 -7.59 -1.18
N ALA A 61 4.30 -7.62 -2.37
CA ALA A 61 5.02 -7.79 -3.63
C ALA A 61 6.05 -6.67 -3.87
N LYS A 62 5.66 -5.42 -3.59
CA LYS A 62 6.54 -4.25 -3.69
C LYS A 62 7.70 -4.31 -2.71
N ALA A 63 7.43 -4.65 -1.44
CA ALA A 63 8.47 -4.80 -0.42
C ALA A 63 9.49 -5.87 -0.84
N ARG A 64 9.04 -7.04 -1.30
CA ARG A 64 9.92 -8.09 -1.82
C ARG A 64 10.72 -7.65 -3.04
N ALA A 65 10.10 -6.93 -3.96
CA ALA A 65 10.79 -6.40 -5.15
C ALA A 65 11.90 -5.40 -4.78
N TRP A 66 11.75 -4.72 -3.65
CA TRP A 66 12.78 -3.84 -3.07
C TRP A 66 13.77 -4.57 -2.15
N GLY A 67 13.65 -5.90 -2.00
CA GLY A 67 14.53 -6.69 -1.13
C GLY A 67 14.27 -6.52 0.37
N LEU A 68 13.10 -6.02 0.74
CA LEU A 68 12.71 -5.86 2.13
C LEU A 68 12.15 -7.17 2.69
N THR A 69 12.59 -7.53 3.89
CA THR A 69 11.94 -8.56 4.71
C THR A 69 10.96 -7.89 5.65
N VAL A 70 9.70 -8.25 5.53
CA VAL A 70 8.60 -7.59 6.26
C VAL A 70 7.68 -8.61 6.90
N THR A 71 7.06 -8.20 8.01
CA THR A 71 6.03 -8.95 8.72
C THR A 71 4.68 -8.33 8.42
N ASP A 72 3.61 -9.09 8.53
CA ASP A 72 2.25 -8.60 8.29
C ASP A 72 1.92 -7.38 9.17
N GLY A 73 1.43 -6.32 8.54
CA GLY A 73 1.14 -5.04 9.20
C GLY A 73 2.35 -4.18 9.56
N GLN A 74 3.58 -4.66 9.32
CA GLN A 74 4.82 -3.93 9.65
C GLN A 74 5.57 -3.53 8.38
N MET A 75 4.92 -2.69 7.57
CA MET A 75 5.47 -2.15 6.32
C MET A 75 6.05 -0.76 6.57
N PRO A 76 7.39 -0.56 6.54
CA PRO A 76 8.02 0.71 6.95
C PRO A 76 7.92 1.81 5.89
N TRP A 77 6.74 1.96 5.25
CA TRP A 77 6.55 2.91 4.16
C TRP A 77 6.79 4.36 4.59
N ALA A 78 6.32 4.72 5.80
CA ALA A 78 6.51 6.06 6.33
C ALA A 78 7.99 6.38 6.58
N ALA A 79 8.77 5.40 7.07
CA ALA A 79 10.20 5.58 7.29
C ALA A 79 10.98 5.74 5.96
N LEU A 80 10.61 4.97 4.93
CA LEU A 80 11.19 5.09 3.59
C LEU A 80 10.83 6.43 2.94
N GLU A 81 9.59 6.90 3.12
CA GLU A 81 9.17 8.20 2.63
C GLU A 81 9.88 9.35 3.36
N ALA A 82 9.97 9.27 4.68
CA ALA A 82 10.71 10.24 5.49
C ALA A 82 12.19 10.34 5.07
N ALA A 83 12.82 9.19 4.79
CA ALA A 83 14.20 9.15 4.28
C ALA A 83 14.32 9.81 2.90
N ARG A 84 13.36 9.55 1.99
CA ARG A 84 13.32 10.18 0.66
C ARG A 84 13.13 11.69 0.73
N LEU A 85 12.37 12.18 1.72
CA LEU A 85 12.15 13.60 1.98
C LEU A 85 13.31 14.26 2.75
N GLY A 86 14.31 13.49 3.18
CA GLY A 86 15.44 13.99 3.96
C GLY A 86 15.08 14.45 5.37
N LEU A 87 14.01 13.90 5.96
CA LEU A 87 13.57 14.28 7.30
C LEU A 87 14.57 13.82 8.37
N PRO A 88 14.78 14.60 9.46
CA PRO A 88 15.75 14.27 10.51
C PRO A 88 15.49 12.91 11.14
N GLY A 89 16.53 12.09 11.31
CA GLY A 89 16.44 10.76 11.92
C GLY A 89 15.72 9.68 11.08
N ALA A 90 15.52 9.94 9.78
CA ALA A 90 14.95 8.97 8.85
C ALA A 90 16.02 8.11 8.14
N GLY A 91 17.32 8.47 8.24
CA GLY A 91 18.42 7.70 7.65
C GLY A 91 18.79 6.49 8.51
N ALA A 92 19.08 5.35 7.88
CA ALA A 92 19.66 4.22 8.56
C ALA A 92 21.03 4.58 9.15
N GLY A 93 21.11 4.77 10.48
CA GLY A 93 22.37 4.83 11.21
C GLY A 93 23.15 6.13 11.19
N SER A 94 22.56 7.30 10.95
CA SER A 94 23.30 8.56 10.85
C SER A 94 23.50 9.36 12.15
N ASP A 95 23.17 8.80 13.31
CA ASP A 95 23.50 9.45 14.61
C ASP A 95 24.50 8.66 15.46
N VAL A 96 25.28 7.76 14.88
CA VAL A 96 26.49 7.27 15.51
C VAL A 96 27.64 8.13 15.00
N GLY A 97 27.87 9.27 15.67
CA GLY A 97 29.05 10.09 15.45
C GLY A 97 30.31 9.21 15.56
N SER A 98 31.07 9.14 14.48
CA SER A 98 32.37 8.51 14.43
C SER A 98 33.42 9.36 15.20
N ASP A 99 33.24 9.48 16.52
CA ASP A 99 34.31 9.93 17.40
C ASP A 99 34.49 8.89 18.51
N VAL A 100 35.37 7.95 18.20
CA VAL A 100 35.97 7.05 19.20
C VAL A 100 36.87 7.86 20.09
N ARG A 101 36.39 8.35 21.23
CA ARG A 101 37.18 8.53 22.45
C ARG A 101 36.29 8.69 23.69
N SER A 102 36.47 7.74 24.61
CA SER A 102 36.27 7.82 26.07
C SER A 102 34.86 8.02 26.66
N ASP A 103 34.49 7.02 27.46
CA ASP A 103 33.68 7.08 28.72
C ASP A 103 32.41 7.99 28.78
N VAL A 104 31.67 8.13 27.69
CA VAL A 104 30.35 8.72 27.73
C VAL A 104 29.33 7.63 27.53
N ARG A 105 28.49 7.36 28.54
CA ARG A 105 27.22 6.68 28.35
C ARG A 105 26.50 7.43 27.23
N PHE A 106 26.45 6.87 26.04
CA PHE A 106 25.58 7.35 24.96
C PHE A 106 24.16 7.17 25.48
N ASP A 107 23.53 8.29 25.83
CA ASP A 107 22.09 8.40 25.89
C ASP A 107 21.62 8.27 24.44
N ILE A 108 21.46 7.02 23.99
CA ILE A 108 20.78 6.72 22.72
C ILE A 108 19.34 7.13 22.99
N GLY A 109 19.00 8.35 22.60
CA GLY A 109 17.64 8.84 22.71
C GLY A 109 16.68 7.78 22.15
N PRO A 110 15.46 7.67 22.65
CA PRO A 110 14.54 6.59 22.30
C PRO A 110 14.44 6.47 20.78
N ILE A 111 14.66 5.25 20.28
CA ILE A 111 14.54 4.94 18.85
C ILE A 111 13.17 5.42 18.39
N LYS A 112 13.13 6.42 17.53
CA LYS A 112 11.89 6.98 17.00
C LYS A 112 11.63 6.35 15.62
N ALA A 113 10.50 5.67 15.51
CA ALA A 113 10.02 5.11 14.27
C ALA A 113 9.02 6.05 13.59
N TRP A 114 8.70 5.75 12.36
CA TRP A 114 7.79 6.55 11.54
C TRP A 114 6.48 5.82 11.33
N GLY A 115 5.39 6.58 11.14
CA GLY A 115 4.08 6.12 10.71
C GLY A 115 3.44 7.19 9.83
N ARG A 116 2.55 6.77 8.96
CA ARG A 116 1.79 7.65 8.08
C ARG A 116 0.39 7.85 8.65
N LEU A 117 -0.02 9.09 8.79
CA LEU A 117 -1.34 9.51 9.23
C LEU A 117 -2.09 10.08 8.03
N THR A 118 -3.13 9.40 7.59
CA THR A 118 -3.99 9.88 6.50
C THR A 118 -5.25 10.49 7.08
N PRO A 119 -5.53 11.80 6.86
CA PRO A 119 -6.81 12.41 7.24
C PRO A 119 -7.98 11.60 6.70
N ALA A 120 -8.98 11.37 7.53
CA ALA A 120 -10.06 10.45 7.23
C ALA A 120 -11.43 11.02 7.58
N HIS A 121 -12.44 10.54 6.87
CA HIS A 121 -13.84 10.62 7.28
C HIS A 121 -14.35 9.23 7.60
N TRP A 122 -14.67 9.02 8.87
CA TRP A 122 -15.34 7.81 9.34
C TRP A 122 -16.83 8.07 9.36
N GLN A 123 -17.55 7.40 8.48
CA GLN A 123 -18.99 7.51 8.35
C GLN A 123 -19.67 6.53 9.31
N LEU A 124 -20.48 7.06 10.22
CA LEU A 124 -21.28 6.27 11.14
C LEU A 124 -22.48 5.70 10.39
N GLY A 125 -22.54 4.38 10.26
CA GLY A 125 -23.71 3.65 9.80
C GLY A 125 -24.54 3.13 10.96
N THR A 126 -25.60 2.36 10.66
CA THR A 126 -26.47 1.74 11.67
C THR A 126 -25.78 0.63 12.45
N GLU A 127 -24.90 -0.12 11.80
CA GLU A 127 -24.28 -1.32 12.39
C GLU A 127 -22.75 -1.24 12.47
N GLN A 128 -22.15 -0.33 11.73
CA GLN A 128 -20.68 -0.23 11.61
C GLN A 128 -20.22 1.18 11.28
N ILE A 129 -18.95 1.43 11.54
CA ILE A 129 -18.24 2.65 11.13
C ILE A 129 -17.46 2.32 9.85
N THR A 130 -17.71 3.04 8.77
CA THR A 130 -17.03 2.82 7.49
C THR A 130 -16.07 3.97 7.19
N MET A 131 -14.84 3.66 6.82
CA MET A 131 -13.90 4.65 6.36
C MET A 131 -14.16 4.99 4.89
N LEU A 132 -14.49 6.23 4.60
CA LEU A 132 -14.60 6.69 3.22
C LEU A 132 -13.23 6.84 2.56
N ALA A 133 -13.20 6.72 1.23
CA ALA A 133 -11.97 6.94 0.48
C ALA A 133 -11.44 8.36 0.74
N PRO A 134 -10.17 8.55 1.12
CA PRO A 134 -9.61 9.86 1.46
C PRO A 134 -9.75 10.89 0.34
N GLN A 135 -9.80 10.45 -0.90
CA GLN A 135 -10.01 11.31 -2.07
C GLN A 135 -11.35 12.05 -2.03
N LEU A 136 -12.37 11.49 -1.37
CA LEU A 136 -13.67 12.12 -1.21
C LEU A 136 -13.63 13.35 -0.29
N LEU A 137 -12.61 13.44 0.57
CA LEU A 137 -12.37 14.64 1.35
C LEU A 137 -11.97 15.84 0.50
N ALA A 138 -11.44 15.61 -0.71
CA ALA A 138 -10.94 16.65 -1.61
C ALA A 138 -10.07 17.70 -0.88
N LEU A 139 -9.19 17.24 0.01
CA LEU A 139 -8.24 18.10 0.72
C LEU A 139 -7.11 18.49 -0.24
N ASP A 140 -6.93 19.78 -0.45
CA ASP A 140 -5.71 20.31 -1.04
C ASP A 140 -4.58 20.34 0.02
N SER A 141 -3.36 20.62 -0.43
CA SER A 141 -2.19 20.69 0.44
C SER A 141 -2.34 21.73 1.55
N ALA A 142 -2.93 22.90 1.27
CA ALA A 142 -3.11 23.97 2.25
C ALA A 142 -4.11 23.55 3.33
N ALA A 143 -5.25 22.97 2.95
CA ALA A 143 -6.23 22.44 3.87
C ALA A 143 -5.68 21.31 4.72
N SER A 144 -4.91 20.39 4.12
CA SER A 144 -4.25 19.31 4.86
C SER A 144 -3.29 19.84 5.92
N VAL A 145 -2.47 20.85 5.58
CA VAL A 145 -1.57 21.51 6.54
C VAL A 145 -2.37 22.20 7.65
N ALA A 146 -3.47 22.88 7.33
CA ALA A 146 -4.30 23.56 8.34
C ALA A 146 -4.88 22.55 9.36
N PHE A 147 -5.35 21.37 8.91
CA PHE A 147 -5.80 20.31 9.81
C PHE A 147 -4.64 19.73 10.63
N LEU A 148 -3.47 19.52 10.02
CA LEU A 148 -2.28 19.07 10.76
C LEU A 148 -1.93 20.03 11.90
N GLU A 149 -1.86 21.34 11.62
CA GLU A 149 -1.51 22.34 12.63
C GLU A 149 -2.59 22.42 13.74
N ALA A 150 -3.87 22.23 13.40
CA ALA A 150 -4.94 22.20 14.38
C ALA A 150 -4.80 21.02 15.35
N VAL A 151 -4.46 19.82 14.85
CA VAL A 151 -4.35 18.62 15.71
C VAL A 151 -2.95 18.44 16.33
N ARG A 152 -1.94 19.14 15.85
CA ARG A 152 -0.54 19.05 16.30
C ARG A 152 -0.36 19.06 17.82
N PRO A 153 -1.01 19.98 18.60
CA PRO A 153 -0.84 20.02 20.05
C PRO A 153 -1.24 18.73 20.75
N LEU A 154 -2.25 18.01 20.25
CA LEU A 154 -2.67 16.71 20.81
C LEU A 154 -1.57 15.66 20.70
N PHE A 155 -0.90 15.64 19.57
CA PHE A 155 0.19 14.69 19.29
C PHE A 155 1.48 15.07 20.02
N GLU A 156 1.85 16.34 20.03
CA GLU A 156 3.08 16.82 20.68
C GLU A 156 3.04 16.59 22.19
N THR A 157 1.87 16.72 22.83
CA THR A 157 1.68 16.41 24.25
C THR A 157 2.05 14.97 24.58
N GLU A 158 1.88 14.06 23.64
CA GLU A 158 2.23 12.65 23.74
C GLU A 158 3.65 12.34 23.21
N GLY A 159 4.40 13.34 22.79
CA GLY A 159 5.78 13.20 22.31
C GLY A 159 5.95 12.83 20.85
N PHE A 160 4.90 12.92 20.04
CA PHE A 160 5.00 12.75 18.59
C PHE A 160 5.58 14.00 17.93
N GLU A 161 6.35 13.77 16.87
CA GLU A 161 6.75 14.81 15.91
C GLU A 161 5.93 14.61 14.63
N LEU A 162 5.31 15.68 14.10
CA LEU A 162 4.48 15.62 12.90
C LEU A 162 5.06 16.44 11.75
N HIS A 163 5.01 15.88 10.53
CA HIS A 163 5.47 16.51 9.30
C HIS A 163 4.41 16.41 8.22
N ALA A 164 4.08 17.53 7.58
CA ALA A 164 3.20 17.56 6.42
C ALA A 164 3.92 16.98 5.19
N THR A 165 3.15 16.37 4.29
CA THR A 165 3.64 15.95 2.97
C THR A 165 2.85 16.64 1.86
N GLU A 166 3.44 16.75 0.67
CA GLU A 166 2.74 17.25 -0.52
C GLU A 166 1.59 16.33 -0.97
N ALA A 167 1.66 15.05 -0.61
CA ALA A 167 0.65 14.05 -0.94
C ALA A 167 -0.63 14.15 -0.07
N GLY A 168 -0.67 15.08 0.90
CA GLY A 168 -1.86 15.34 1.71
C GLY A 168 -2.01 14.45 2.95
N HIS A 169 -1.16 13.46 3.15
CA HIS A 169 -1.02 12.73 4.41
C HIS A 169 0.10 13.34 5.27
N TRP A 170 0.19 12.90 6.50
CA TRP A 170 1.20 13.38 7.45
C TRP A 170 2.14 12.25 7.86
N LEU A 171 3.40 12.57 8.14
CA LEU A 171 4.34 11.65 8.72
C LEU A 171 4.48 11.94 10.21
N ALA A 172 4.31 10.91 11.03
CA ALA A 172 4.44 10.96 12.48
C ALA A 172 5.69 10.19 12.90
N ARG A 173 6.44 10.73 13.85
CA ARG A 173 7.63 10.11 14.42
C ARG A 173 7.45 9.90 15.92
N HIS A 174 7.50 8.62 16.38
CA HIS A 174 7.36 8.28 17.79
C HIS A 174 7.87 6.86 18.07
N PRO A 175 8.43 6.55 19.26
CA PRO A 175 8.92 5.19 19.59
C PRO A 175 7.85 4.10 19.50
N VAL A 176 6.59 4.40 19.81
CA VAL A 176 5.47 3.42 19.77
C VAL A 176 5.24 2.83 18.39
N LEU A 177 5.70 3.51 17.34
CA LEU A 177 5.50 3.12 15.93
C LEU A 177 6.52 2.07 15.44
N ALA A 178 7.54 1.71 16.27
CA ALA A 178 8.66 0.87 15.83
C ALA A 178 8.20 -0.53 15.37
N ASP A 179 7.32 -1.16 16.14
CA ASP A 179 6.86 -2.52 15.90
C ASP A 179 5.33 -2.62 15.95
N LEU A 180 4.62 -1.53 15.68
CA LEU A 180 3.17 -1.50 15.74
C LEU A 180 2.58 -2.06 14.44
N PRO A 181 1.92 -3.24 14.47
CA PRO A 181 1.24 -3.75 13.30
C PRO A 181 0.03 -2.87 12.98
N CYS A 182 -0.06 -2.39 11.74
CA CYS A 182 -1.15 -1.55 11.29
C CYS A 182 -1.66 -2.05 9.94
N ALA A 183 -2.98 -2.04 9.76
CA ALA A 183 -3.56 -2.36 8.47
C ALA A 183 -3.28 -1.22 7.47
N SER A 184 -2.89 -1.61 6.27
CA SER A 184 -2.76 -0.68 5.15
C SER A 184 -4.08 0.07 4.91
N LEU A 185 -3.97 1.31 4.43
CA LEU A 185 -5.12 2.10 4.00
C LEU A 185 -6.03 1.33 3.02
N ASP A 186 -5.46 0.53 2.14
CA ASP A 186 -6.19 -0.26 1.13
C ASP A 186 -7.00 -1.41 1.73
N ARG A 187 -6.77 -1.77 2.99
CA ARG A 187 -7.57 -2.75 3.71
C ARG A 187 -8.83 -2.15 4.33
N VAL A 188 -8.81 -0.86 4.67
CA VAL A 188 -9.89 -0.24 5.46
C VAL A 188 -10.84 0.62 4.62
N VAL A 189 -10.40 1.18 3.51
CA VAL A 189 -11.25 2.02 2.65
C VAL A 189 -12.49 1.24 2.20
N GLY A 190 -13.67 1.82 2.42
CA GLY A 190 -14.98 1.23 2.10
C GLY A 190 -15.43 0.13 3.06
N ARG A 191 -14.68 -0.13 4.14
CA ARG A 191 -14.95 -1.25 5.06
C ARG A 191 -15.12 -0.79 6.51
N ASN A 192 -15.62 -1.72 7.34
CA ASN A 192 -15.74 -1.49 8.78
C ASN A 192 -14.36 -1.28 9.41
N VAL A 193 -14.13 -0.10 9.99
CA VAL A 193 -12.84 0.25 10.60
C VAL A 193 -12.47 -0.63 11.79
N ASP A 194 -13.45 -1.12 12.54
CA ASP A 194 -13.22 -1.89 13.77
C ASP A 194 -12.46 -3.21 13.51
N LEU A 195 -12.63 -3.78 12.32
CA LEU A 195 -11.93 -5.00 11.91
C LEU A 195 -10.43 -4.79 11.69
N TRP A 196 -10.02 -3.55 11.43
CA TRP A 196 -8.67 -3.19 11.02
C TRP A 196 -7.92 -2.36 12.04
N LEU A 197 -8.59 -1.93 13.12
CA LEU A 197 -7.94 -1.23 14.21
C LEU A 197 -6.94 -2.17 14.92
N PRO A 198 -5.71 -1.70 15.21
CA PRO A 198 -4.71 -2.53 15.84
C PRO A 198 -5.19 -3.07 17.19
N ALA A 199 -5.20 -4.39 17.34
CA ALA A 199 -5.52 -5.06 18.61
C ALA A 199 -4.37 -4.99 19.63
N ASP A 200 -3.16 -4.67 19.17
CA ASP A 200 -1.96 -4.58 20.00
C ASP A 200 -2.14 -3.58 21.16
N PRO A 201 -1.78 -3.96 22.41
CA PRO A 201 -1.85 -3.04 23.55
C PRO A 201 -1.09 -1.72 23.35
N ARG A 202 -0.02 -1.71 22.55
CA ARG A 202 0.76 -0.51 22.21
C ARG A 202 -0.06 0.51 21.42
N ALA A 203 -1.08 0.06 20.68
CA ALA A 203 -1.99 0.94 19.94
C ALA A 203 -2.94 1.75 20.83
N ARG A 204 -2.98 1.52 22.15
CA ARG A 204 -3.86 2.28 23.06
C ARG A 204 -3.64 3.78 22.98
N LEU A 205 -2.39 4.22 22.83
CA LEU A 205 -2.04 5.62 22.66
C LEU A 205 -2.64 6.18 21.36
N VAL A 206 -2.48 5.46 20.25
CA VAL A 206 -3.01 5.87 18.94
C VAL A 206 -4.54 5.93 18.96
N ARG A 207 -5.20 4.92 19.53
CA ARG A 207 -6.67 4.90 19.66
C ARG A 207 -7.20 6.05 20.53
N ARG A 208 -6.48 6.41 21.60
CA ARG A 208 -6.82 7.58 22.40
C ARG A 208 -6.72 8.85 21.58
N LEU A 209 -5.60 9.02 20.84
CA LEU A 209 -5.43 10.17 19.94
C LEU A 209 -6.51 10.22 18.85
N GLN A 210 -6.92 9.09 18.28
CA GLN A 210 -8.05 9.05 17.33
C GLN A 210 -9.33 9.60 17.94
N ASN A 211 -9.67 9.19 19.18
CA ASN A 211 -10.84 9.70 19.88
C ASN A 211 -10.71 11.19 20.22
N GLU A 212 -9.54 11.64 20.69
CA GLU A 212 -9.29 13.05 21.01
C GLU A 212 -9.38 13.94 19.75
N VAL A 213 -8.80 13.49 18.63
CA VAL A 213 -8.90 14.17 17.32
C VAL A 213 -10.35 14.24 16.87
N GLN A 214 -11.12 13.16 17.01
CA GLN A 214 -12.53 13.14 16.64
C GLN A 214 -13.35 14.15 17.44
N MET A 215 -13.16 14.15 18.76
CA MET A 215 -13.85 15.13 19.64
C MET A 215 -13.44 16.57 19.34
N PHE A 216 -12.14 16.80 19.15
CA PHE A 216 -11.59 18.13 18.85
C PHE A 216 -12.09 18.67 17.51
N LEU A 217 -12.07 17.86 16.47
CA LEU A 217 -12.47 18.28 15.12
C LEU A 217 -13.99 18.40 14.95
N HIS A 218 -14.80 17.81 15.85
CA HIS A 218 -16.26 17.80 15.73
C HIS A 218 -16.87 19.23 15.69
N THR A 219 -16.32 20.16 16.48
CA THR A 219 -16.76 21.55 16.54
C THR A 219 -15.70 22.55 16.06
N HIS A 220 -14.73 22.05 15.30
CA HIS A 220 -13.62 22.90 14.86
C HIS A 220 -14.00 23.76 13.65
N PRO A 221 -13.63 25.06 13.61
CA PRO A 221 -13.99 25.97 12.51
C PRO A 221 -13.63 25.46 11.10
N LEU A 222 -12.51 24.75 10.94
CA LEU A 222 -12.13 24.13 9.67
C LEU A 222 -13.18 23.15 9.13
N ASN A 223 -13.86 22.40 10.01
CA ASN A 223 -14.94 21.52 9.60
C ASN A 223 -16.25 22.27 9.37
N GLU A 224 -16.56 23.29 10.21
CA GLU A 224 -17.72 24.15 9.98
C GLU A 224 -17.67 24.83 8.59
N GLU A 225 -16.49 25.33 8.19
CA GLU A 225 -16.28 25.89 6.86
C GLU A 225 -16.43 24.86 5.75
N ARG A 226 -16.02 23.62 5.98
CA ARG A 226 -16.17 22.51 5.02
C ARG A 226 -17.64 22.15 4.84
N GLU A 227 -18.37 21.99 5.92
CA GLU A 227 -19.81 21.67 5.91
C GLU A 227 -20.64 22.77 5.24
N GLN A 228 -20.31 24.06 5.47
CA GLN A 228 -20.95 25.18 4.79
C GLN A 228 -20.76 25.13 3.28
N ARG A 229 -19.68 24.52 2.80
CA ARG A 229 -19.40 24.30 1.37
C ARG A 229 -19.91 22.97 0.84
N GLY A 230 -20.60 22.16 1.69
CA GLY A 230 -21.06 20.82 1.32
C GLY A 230 -19.94 19.78 1.19
N ALA A 231 -18.77 20.05 1.74
CA ALA A 231 -17.66 19.11 1.75
C ALA A 231 -17.68 18.23 3.03
N LEU A 232 -17.20 16.99 2.90
CA LEU A 232 -17.12 16.08 4.03
C LEU A 232 -16.16 16.60 5.12
N PRO A 233 -16.52 16.57 6.42
CA PRO A 233 -15.62 16.94 7.49
C PRO A 233 -14.50 15.91 7.65
N VAL A 234 -13.32 16.34 8.09
CA VAL A 234 -12.25 15.46 8.58
C VAL A 234 -12.58 15.16 10.02
N ASN A 235 -12.88 13.91 10.36
CA ASN A 235 -13.26 13.53 11.71
C ASN A 235 -12.35 12.49 12.35
N SER A 236 -11.35 11.99 11.65
CA SER A 236 -10.36 11.05 12.17
C SER A 236 -9.09 11.05 11.30
N PHE A 237 -8.19 10.14 11.61
CA PHE A 237 -7.06 9.79 10.77
C PHE A 237 -6.88 8.26 10.74
N TRP A 238 -6.26 7.76 9.68
CA TRP A 238 -5.80 6.38 9.60
C TRP A 238 -4.29 6.32 9.76
N LEU A 239 -3.80 5.40 10.59
CA LEU A 239 -2.38 5.14 10.79
C LEU A 239 -1.98 3.87 10.05
N ASP A 240 -0.99 3.98 9.17
CA ASP A 240 -0.34 2.85 8.51
C ASP A 240 1.14 3.10 8.25
N GLY A 241 1.80 2.15 7.59
CA GLY A 241 3.19 2.32 7.17
C GLY A 241 4.19 2.41 8.32
N CYS A 242 3.84 1.87 9.49
CA CYS A 242 4.65 1.96 10.71
C CYS A 242 5.95 1.15 10.62
N GLY A 243 7.03 1.70 11.18
CA GLY A 243 8.29 1.00 11.32
C GLY A 243 9.53 1.89 11.35
N LEU A 244 10.67 1.23 11.45
CA LEU A 244 12.00 1.84 11.35
C LEU A 244 12.46 1.83 9.89
N ALA A 245 13.28 2.81 9.51
CA ALA A 245 13.97 2.73 8.24
C ALA A 245 14.80 1.44 8.19
N PRO A 246 14.64 0.60 7.16
CA PRO A 246 15.42 -0.61 7.04
C PRO A 246 16.90 -0.25 6.98
N ALA A 247 17.73 -0.99 7.74
CA ALA A 247 19.17 -0.84 7.65
C ALA A 247 19.58 -1.12 6.19
N THR A 248 20.29 -0.20 5.57
CA THR A 248 20.90 -0.41 4.26
C THR A 248 22.00 -1.44 4.45
N SER A 249 21.67 -2.72 4.34
CA SER A 249 22.67 -3.79 4.34
C SER A 249 23.55 -3.60 3.10
N GLY A 250 24.80 -3.32 3.31
CA GLY A 250 25.77 -3.06 2.26
C GLY A 250 25.81 -4.14 1.21
N ALA A 251 26.17 -3.76 0.00
CA ALA A 251 26.51 -4.53 -1.20
C ALA A 251 25.40 -4.99 -2.16
N ALA A 252 24.13 -5.11 -1.74
CA ALA A 252 23.01 -5.14 -2.66
C ALA A 252 21.97 -4.16 -2.11
N GLY A 253 22.09 -2.89 -2.42
CA GLY A 253 21.05 -1.92 -2.15
C GLY A 253 19.72 -2.45 -2.67
N PRO A 254 18.56 -2.05 -2.08
CA PRO A 254 17.26 -2.43 -2.62
C PRO A 254 17.28 -2.18 -4.12
N ALA A 255 16.81 -3.18 -4.89
CA ALA A 255 16.72 -3.03 -6.34
C ALA A 255 16.16 -1.63 -6.59
N SER A 256 16.86 -0.82 -7.36
CA SER A 256 16.57 0.62 -7.46
C SER A 256 15.07 0.80 -7.61
N PRO A 257 14.37 1.63 -6.81
CA PRO A 257 12.92 1.84 -6.92
C PRO A 257 12.47 2.13 -8.36
N GLU A 258 13.39 2.65 -9.17
CA GLU A 258 13.19 2.97 -10.58
C GLU A 258 12.90 1.74 -11.48
N THR A 259 13.24 0.53 -11.04
CA THR A 259 12.98 -0.70 -11.81
C THR A 259 11.60 -1.31 -11.55
N VAL A 260 10.90 -0.86 -10.51
CA VAL A 260 9.58 -1.34 -10.11
C VAL A 260 8.54 -0.27 -10.40
N THR A 261 7.59 -0.58 -11.26
CA THR A 261 6.45 0.29 -11.59
C THR A 261 5.18 -0.33 -11.01
N GLU A 262 4.44 0.44 -10.24
CA GLU A 262 3.11 0.07 -9.76
C GLU A 262 2.06 0.84 -10.58
N ASP A 263 1.09 0.12 -11.15
CA ASP A 263 -0.02 0.73 -11.87
C ASP A 263 -1.32 0.55 -11.09
N GLY A 264 -1.72 1.59 -10.38
CA GLY A 264 -2.84 1.59 -9.44
C GLY A 264 -4.21 1.91 -10.05
N ARG A 265 -4.37 1.94 -11.38
CA ARG A 265 -5.64 2.34 -12.03
C ARG A 265 -6.84 1.45 -11.69
N LEU A 266 -6.62 0.21 -11.25
CA LEU A 266 -7.69 -0.68 -10.79
C LEU A 266 -8.14 -0.41 -9.35
N ARG A 267 -7.33 0.32 -8.55
CA ARG A 267 -7.55 0.51 -7.12
C ARG A 267 -8.88 1.21 -6.82
N ALA A 268 -9.08 2.40 -7.36
CA ALA A 268 -10.29 3.19 -7.06
C ALA A 268 -11.57 2.48 -7.54
N PRO A 269 -11.65 1.93 -8.76
CA PRO A 269 -12.81 1.16 -9.19
C PRO A 269 -13.08 -0.09 -8.33
N ALA A 270 -12.04 -0.85 -7.96
CA ALA A 270 -12.20 -2.07 -7.15
C ALA A 270 -12.69 -1.75 -5.73
N LEU A 271 -12.09 -0.74 -5.07
CA LEU A 271 -12.49 -0.29 -3.73
C LEU A 271 -13.90 0.33 -3.72
N GLY A 272 -14.33 0.93 -4.83
CA GLY A 272 -15.68 1.49 -5.01
C GLY A 272 -16.68 0.50 -5.58
N GLU A 273 -16.28 -0.78 -5.81
CA GLU A 273 -17.11 -1.81 -6.48
C GLU A 273 -17.69 -1.37 -7.84
N ASP A 274 -17.03 -0.42 -8.51
CA ASP A 274 -17.38 -0.02 -9.88
C ASP A 274 -16.73 -0.98 -10.89
N TRP A 275 -17.38 -2.12 -11.08
CA TRP A 275 -16.87 -3.19 -11.93
C TRP A 275 -16.85 -2.82 -13.42
N PHE A 276 -17.67 -1.86 -13.83
CA PHE A 276 -17.62 -1.34 -15.20
C PHE A 276 -16.34 -0.50 -15.42
N ALA A 277 -16.06 0.44 -14.53
CA ALA A 277 -14.81 1.22 -14.58
C ALA A 277 -13.59 0.32 -14.41
N TRP A 278 -13.66 -0.70 -13.55
CA TRP A 278 -12.60 -1.69 -13.34
C TRP A 278 -12.30 -2.46 -14.62
N SER A 279 -13.32 -2.96 -15.31
CA SER A 279 -13.17 -3.68 -16.58
C SER A 279 -12.53 -2.80 -17.66
N ARG A 280 -12.95 -1.55 -17.78
CA ARG A 280 -12.36 -0.59 -18.72
C ARG A 280 -10.90 -0.29 -18.40
N ALA A 281 -10.59 -0.08 -17.12
CA ALA A 281 -9.22 0.17 -16.67
C ALA A 281 -8.33 -1.04 -16.94
N PHE A 282 -8.85 -2.25 -16.73
CA PHE A 282 -8.09 -3.48 -17.00
C PHE A 282 -7.83 -3.69 -18.50
N ALA A 283 -8.81 -3.42 -19.37
CA ALA A 283 -8.60 -3.45 -20.81
C ALA A 283 -7.48 -2.47 -21.25
N GLN A 284 -7.47 -1.25 -20.68
CA GLN A 284 -6.40 -0.28 -20.93
C GLN A 284 -5.03 -0.75 -20.42
N LEU A 285 -5.00 -1.46 -19.26
CA LEU A 285 -3.77 -2.08 -18.74
C LEU A 285 -3.26 -3.16 -19.71
N ASP A 286 -4.16 -4.00 -20.21
CA ASP A 286 -3.80 -5.08 -21.14
C ASP A 286 -3.24 -4.55 -22.44
N GLU A 287 -3.89 -3.54 -23.05
CA GLU A 287 -3.46 -2.92 -24.29
C GLU A 287 -2.20 -2.06 -24.16
N GLY A 288 -1.91 -1.56 -22.97
CA GLY A 288 -0.77 -0.67 -22.69
C GLY A 288 0.36 -1.36 -21.93
N PRO A 289 0.46 -1.19 -20.60
CA PRO A 289 1.61 -1.68 -19.81
C PRO A 289 1.83 -3.19 -19.89
N ILE A 290 0.76 -4.02 -19.94
CA ILE A 290 0.89 -5.47 -20.03
C ILE A 290 1.39 -5.87 -21.42
N ALA A 291 0.87 -5.24 -22.49
CA ALA A 291 1.36 -5.46 -23.85
C ALA A 291 2.85 -5.13 -23.97
N GLN A 292 3.28 -4.00 -23.39
CA GLN A 292 4.69 -3.59 -23.35
C GLN A 292 5.56 -4.62 -22.60
N ALA A 293 5.09 -5.11 -21.45
CA ALA A 293 5.78 -6.15 -20.70
C ALA A 293 5.94 -7.46 -21.51
N VAL A 294 4.88 -7.90 -22.20
CA VAL A 294 4.89 -9.09 -23.07
C VAL A 294 5.83 -8.90 -24.26
N GLN A 295 5.85 -7.71 -24.86
CA GLN A 295 6.77 -7.40 -25.95
C GLN A 295 8.22 -7.41 -25.49
N ALA A 296 8.54 -6.74 -24.39
CA ALA A 296 9.87 -6.72 -23.80
C ALA A 296 10.37 -8.13 -23.42
N ALA A 297 9.47 -8.98 -22.89
CA ALA A 297 9.77 -10.40 -22.65
C ALA A 297 10.06 -11.18 -23.94
N SER A 298 9.34 -10.88 -25.03
CA SER A 298 9.54 -11.49 -26.34
C SER A 298 10.87 -11.06 -26.98
N ASP A 299 11.32 -9.84 -26.68
CA ASP A 299 12.61 -9.29 -27.10
C ASP A 299 13.78 -9.80 -26.25
N GLY A 300 13.52 -10.71 -25.29
CA GLY A 300 14.53 -11.35 -24.45
C GLY A 300 14.94 -10.52 -23.22
N GLN A 301 14.22 -9.46 -22.90
CA GLN A 301 14.48 -8.66 -21.70
C GLN A 301 14.01 -9.38 -20.45
N SER A 302 14.66 -9.11 -19.32
CA SER A 302 14.19 -9.57 -18.00
C SER A 302 12.96 -8.79 -17.58
N VAL A 303 11.81 -9.47 -17.54
CA VAL A 303 10.51 -8.87 -17.21
C VAL A 303 9.82 -9.68 -16.13
N LYS A 304 9.23 -8.97 -15.17
CA LYS A 304 8.29 -9.50 -14.20
C LYS A 304 6.99 -8.73 -14.29
N LEU A 305 5.86 -9.44 -14.30
CA LEU A 305 4.51 -8.90 -14.19
C LEU A 305 3.86 -9.54 -12.97
N THR A 306 3.57 -8.74 -11.95
CA THR A 306 2.92 -9.22 -10.73
C THR A 306 1.48 -8.70 -10.69
N LEU A 307 0.52 -9.62 -10.68
CA LEU A 307 -0.89 -9.33 -10.49
C LEU A 307 -1.27 -9.64 -9.05
N CYS A 308 -1.92 -8.70 -8.40
CA CYS A 308 -2.27 -8.80 -6.98
C CYS A 308 -3.79 -8.65 -6.82
N GLY A 309 -4.40 -9.61 -6.15
CA GLY A 309 -5.77 -9.49 -5.66
C GLY A 309 -5.79 -9.10 -4.19
N GLU A 310 -6.86 -9.47 -3.51
CA GLU A 310 -7.00 -9.21 -2.08
C GLU A 310 -6.38 -10.29 -1.19
N ARG A 311 -6.29 -11.51 -1.69
CA ARG A 311 -5.77 -12.67 -0.95
C ARG A 311 -4.35 -13.03 -1.32
N GLN A 312 -4.03 -12.97 -2.59
CA GLN A 312 -2.77 -13.47 -3.12
C GLN A 312 -2.22 -12.58 -4.24
N ALA A 313 -0.96 -12.81 -4.58
CA ALA A 313 -0.32 -12.25 -5.74
C ALA A 313 0.37 -13.35 -6.56
N CYS A 314 0.34 -13.19 -7.88
CA CYS A 314 1.03 -14.06 -8.82
C CYS A 314 2.00 -13.25 -9.66
N THR A 315 3.28 -13.62 -9.64
CA THR A 315 4.32 -13.03 -10.48
C THR A 315 4.57 -13.90 -11.69
N LEU A 316 4.38 -13.33 -12.87
CA LEU A 316 4.76 -13.92 -14.15
C LEU A 316 6.17 -13.47 -14.48
N THR A 317 7.10 -14.42 -14.67
CA THR A 317 8.50 -14.12 -14.98
C THR A 317 8.83 -14.58 -16.39
N ALA A 318 9.44 -13.70 -17.19
CA ALA A 318 9.86 -14.04 -18.54
C ALA A 318 10.92 -15.16 -18.50
N ARG A 319 10.70 -16.22 -19.29
CA ARG A 319 11.69 -17.26 -19.53
C ARG A 319 12.51 -16.93 -20.80
N PRO A 320 13.82 -17.16 -20.79
CA PRO A 320 14.55 -17.17 -22.05
C PRO A 320 13.96 -18.27 -22.95
N PRO A 321 13.46 -17.92 -24.15
CA PRO A 321 12.78 -18.88 -25.01
C PRO A 321 13.77 -19.94 -25.50
N THR A 322 13.48 -21.21 -25.24
CA THR A 322 14.20 -22.32 -25.89
C THR A 322 13.80 -22.37 -27.37
N ALA A 323 14.74 -22.83 -28.25
CA ALA A 323 14.54 -22.87 -29.71
C ALA A 323 13.24 -23.62 -30.12
N TRP A 324 12.84 -24.64 -29.35
CA TRP A 324 11.62 -25.42 -29.53
C TRP A 324 10.33 -24.67 -29.17
N GLN A 325 10.38 -23.80 -28.16
CA GLN A 325 9.22 -23.00 -27.74
C GLN A 325 8.84 -21.96 -28.81
N ARG A 326 9.83 -21.40 -29.53
CA ARG A 326 9.58 -20.44 -30.63
C ARG A 326 8.73 -21.04 -31.76
N LEU A 327 8.85 -22.35 -32.01
CA LEU A 327 8.06 -23.06 -33.02
C LEU A 327 6.66 -23.45 -32.57
N ARG A 328 6.46 -23.76 -31.29
CA ARG A 328 5.14 -24.20 -30.74
C ARG A 328 4.17 -23.06 -30.48
N THR A 329 4.65 -21.86 -30.15
CA THR A 329 3.81 -20.70 -29.76
C THR A 329 3.14 -19.99 -30.93
N ALA A 330 3.56 -20.25 -32.18
CA ALA A 330 2.98 -19.63 -33.37
C ALA A 330 1.53 -20.11 -33.67
N TRP A 331 1.07 -21.22 -33.07
CA TRP A 331 -0.18 -21.91 -33.44
C TRP A 331 -1.20 -22.12 -32.33
N ARG A 332 -0.90 -21.71 -31.07
CA ARG A 332 -1.84 -21.86 -29.97
C ARG A 332 -2.59 -20.54 -29.71
N ARG A 333 -3.93 -20.61 -29.72
CA ARG A 333 -4.75 -19.56 -29.10
C ARG A 333 -4.61 -19.67 -27.59
N PRO A 334 -4.24 -18.59 -26.89
CA PRO A 334 -4.15 -18.61 -25.43
C PRO A 334 -5.54 -18.90 -24.85
N PRO A 335 -5.65 -19.78 -23.85
CA PRO A 335 -6.92 -20.12 -23.25
C PRO A 335 -7.44 -18.94 -22.40
N THR A 336 -8.54 -18.31 -22.78
CA THR A 336 -9.24 -17.28 -21.99
C THR A 336 -9.59 -17.78 -20.60
N ALA A 337 -9.95 -19.06 -20.46
CA ALA A 337 -10.17 -19.74 -19.19
C ALA A 337 -8.97 -19.75 -18.22
N ALA A 338 -7.75 -19.46 -18.68
CA ALA A 338 -6.58 -19.34 -17.80
C ALA A 338 -6.52 -17.97 -17.11
N VAL A 339 -6.94 -16.92 -17.81
CA VAL A 339 -7.03 -15.56 -17.28
C VAL A 339 -8.10 -15.52 -16.18
N GLU A 340 -9.31 -16.00 -16.46
CA GLU A 340 -10.41 -16.06 -15.50
C GLU A 340 -9.99 -16.78 -14.20
N ARG A 341 -9.43 -17.99 -14.32
CA ARG A 341 -8.93 -18.74 -13.15
C ARG A 341 -7.86 -18.02 -12.36
N LEU A 342 -6.97 -17.27 -13.04
CA LEU A 342 -5.98 -16.47 -12.35
C LEU A 342 -6.63 -15.34 -11.55
N LEU A 343 -7.55 -14.57 -12.15
CA LEU A 343 -8.21 -13.45 -11.50
C LEU A 343 -9.09 -13.87 -10.33
N GLU A 344 -9.72 -15.05 -10.41
CA GLU A 344 -10.50 -15.62 -9.31
C GLU A 344 -9.64 -16.17 -8.16
N ALA A 345 -8.40 -16.59 -8.45
CA ALA A 345 -7.49 -17.14 -7.46
C ALA A 345 -6.71 -16.05 -6.70
N LEU A 346 -6.61 -14.84 -7.25
CA LEU A 346 -5.93 -13.70 -6.62
C LEU A 346 -6.76 -13.15 -5.45
#